data_63b0dd15cdd9aebc3dbb1f7b80a1b5c6
#
_entry.id   63b0dd15cdd9aebc3dbb1f7b80a1b5c6
#
_cell.length_a   1.000
_cell.length_b   1.000
_cell.length_c   1.000
_cell.angle_alpha   90.00
_cell.angle_beta   90.00
_cell.angle_gamma   90.00
#
_symmetry.space_group_name_H-M   'P 1'
#
loop_
_entity.id
_entity.type
_entity.pdbx_description
1 polymer ?
#
loop_
_entity_poly.entity_id
_entity_poly.type
_entity_poly.pdbx_seq_one_letter_code
_entity_poly.pdbx_strand_id
1 'polypeptide(L)'
;MTWQQSQQNFTIDAVSSAAVQAVTADIPRSNPVNAPLGRFENPADGSSQSGIAIISGWICEAENVVVEMDGIRTFKVAYGTRRADTIKVCGDANNGFSLLYNINLLGEGTHTLRLLADGIEIDRSSINVTTFGDDFLKGASGQYRLTNFPEPGDFTDLVWDQARQNFL
;
A
#
# COMPACT_ATOMS: atom_id res chain seq x y z
N MET A 1 46.25 40.08 12.29
CA MET A 1 44.81 40.24 12.04
C MET A 1 44.14 38.98 12.58
N THR A 2 43.57 39.10 13.77
CA THR A 2 42.95 37.97 14.50
C THR A 2 41.43 38.08 14.31
N TRP A 3 40.83 37.05 13.76
CA TRP A 3 39.36 36.93 13.63
C TRP A 3 38.77 36.38 14.94
N GLN A 4 38.00 37.20 15.63
CA GLN A 4 37.15 36.74 16.75
C GLN A 4 35.84 36.21 16.19
N GLN A 5 35.58 34.90 16.42
CA GLN A 5 34.26 34.33 16.26
C GLN A 5 33.42 34.70 17.48
N SER A 6 32.35 35.43 17.23
CA SER A 6 31.31 35.66 18.24
C SER A 6 30.42 34.41 18.32
N GLN A 7 30.48 33.69 19.44
CA GLN A 7 29.54 32.65 19.76
C GLN A 7 28.21 33.28 20.20
N GLN A 8 27.18 33.12 19.40
CA GLN A 8 25.81 33.43 19.85
C GLN A 8 25.29 32.19 20.61
N ASN A 9 25.12 32.36 21.92
CA ASN A 9 24.45 31.40 22.77
C ASN A 9 22.94 31.48 22.49
N PHE A 10 22.37 30.45 21.84
CA PHE A 10 20.93 30.27 21.81
C PHE A 10 20.52 29.50 23.07
N THR A 11 19.85 30.18 23.97
CA THR A 11 19.11 29.56 25.07
C THR A 11 17.79 29.02 24.50
N ILE A 12 17.62 27.69 24.49
CA ILE A 12 16.34 27.08 24.22
C ILE A 12 15.58 27.05 25.53
N ASP A 13 14.60 27.92 25.68
CA ASP A 13 13.66 27.84 26.77
C ASP A 13 12.87 26.53 26.67
N ALA A 14 12.90 25.75 27.76
CA ALA A 14 12.15 24.53 27.88
C ALA A 14 10.65 24.84 27.76
N VAL A 15 10.08 24.52 26.60
CA VAL A 15 8.64 24.55 26.42
C VAL A 15 8.07 23.42 27.26
N SER A 16 7.33 23.79 28.28
CA SER A 16 6.53 22.91 29.12
C SER A 16 5.80 21.87 28.28
N SER A 17 5.99 20.59 28.62
CA SER A 17 5.24 19.48 28.03
C SER A 17 3.79 19.52 28.50
N ALA A 18 2.99 20.41 27.89
CA ALA A 18 1.57 20.23 27.89
C ALA A 18 1.26 19.06 26.95
N ALA A 19 0.65 18.03 27.52
CA ALA A 19 0.22 16.85 26.80
C ALA A 19 -0.55 17.26 25.53
N VAL A 20 0.06 17.03 24.36
CA VAL A 20 -0.67 17.03 23.10
C VAL A 20 -1.55 15.80 23.14
N GLN A 21 -2.78 15.97 23.61
CA GLN A 21 -3.82 14.98 23.36
C GLN A 21 -4.02 14.96 21.85
N ALA A 22 -3.62 13.87 21.22
CA ALA A 22 -3.99 13.59 19.86
C ALA A 22 -5.52 13.52 19.81
N VAL A 23 -6.12 14.60 19.35
CA VAL A 23 -7.52 14.59 18.92
C VAL A 23 -7.51 13.75 17.65
N THR A 24 -7.77 12.47 17.78
CA THR A 24 -8.23 11.65 16.66
C THR A 24 -9.62 12.16 16.30
N ALA A 25 -9.65 13.25 15.54
CA ALA A 25 -10.87 13.64 14.87
C ALA A 25 -11.20 12.51 13.91
N ASP A 26 -12.27 11.81 14.19
CA ASP A 26 -12.98 10.97 13.22
C ASP A 26 -13.43 11.92 12.09
N ILE A 27 -12.55 12.10 11.10
CA ILE A 27 -12.91 12.86 9.90
C ILE A 27 -13.92 11.99 9.19
N PRO A 28 -15.20 12.38 9.10
CA PRO A 28 -16.18 11.60 8.36
C PRO A 28 -15.64 11.41 6.94
N ARG A 29 -15.63 10.18 6.46
CA ARG A 29 -15.25 9.82 5.09
C ARG A 29 -16.29 10.43 4.13
N SER A 30 -16.13 11.69 3.81
CA SER A 30 -16.93 12.33 2.78
C SER A 30 -16.29 12.02 1.44
N ASN A 31 -16.78 10.99 0.75
CA ASN A 31 -16.47 10.83 -0.65
C ASN A 31 -16.88 12.10 -1.40
N PRO A 32 -16.03 12.69 -2.23
CA PRO A 32 -16.45 13.80 -3.09
C PRO A 32 -17.67 13.37 -3.91
N VAL A 33 -18.57 14.29 -4.18
CA VAL A 33 -19.90 14.07 -4.79
C VAL A 33 -19.86 13.27 -6.12
N ASN A 34 -18.68 13.07 -6.71
CA ASN A 34 -18.46 12.35 -7.97
C ASN A 34 -17.39 11.25 -7.86
N ALA A 35 -17.05 10.78 -6.66
CA ALA A 35 -16.11 9.67 -6.55
C ALA A 35 -16.79 8.37 -6.99
N PRO A 36 -16.13 7.52 -7.81
CA PRO A 36 -16.63 6.20 -8.12
C PRO A 36 -16.86 5.40 -6.84
N LEU A 37 -17.85 4.49 -6.87
CA LEU A 37 -18.02 3.53 -5.80
C LEU A 37 -16.91 2.51 -5.83
N GLY A 38 -16.34 2.19 -4.68
CA GLY A 38 -15.26 1.21 -4.61
C GLY A 38 -14.92 0.87 -3.16
N ARG A 39 -14.12 -0.18 -3.00
CA ARG A 39 -13.72 -0.63 -1.67
C ARG A 39 -12.43 -1.43 -1.70
N PHE A 40 -11.59 -1.25 -0.67
CA PHE A 40 -10.61 -2.23 -0.25
C PHE A 40 -11.30 -3.43 0.39
N GLU A 41 -10.89 -4.63 0.02
CA GLU A 41 -11.33 -5.86 0.67
C GLU A 41 -10.14 -6.58 1.34
N ASN A 42 -8.98 -6.51 0.68
CA ASN A 42 -7.75 -7.06 1.22
C ASN A 42 -6.59 -6.07 1.03
N PRO A 43 -5.78 -5.89 2.08
CA PRO A 43 -5.98 -6.34 3.44
C PRO A 43 -7.13 -5.60 4.12
N ALA A 44 -7.86 -6.29 5.01
CA ALA A 44 -8.94 -5.66 5.77
C ALA A 44 -8.40 -4.58 6.72
N ASP A 45 -9.18 -3.52 6.92
CA ASP A 45 -8.85 -2.44 7.84
C ASP A 45 -8.62 -2.99 9.27
N GLY A 46 -7.55 -2.54 9.92
CA GLY A 46 -7.11 -3.00 11.24
C GLY A 46 -6.45 -4.38 11.26
N SER A 47 -6.24 -5.05 10.11
CA SER A 47 -5.67 -6.39 10.09
C SER A 47 -4.15 -6.40 10.31
N SER A 48 -3.65 -7.52 10.85
CA SER A 48 -2.21 -7.81 10.91
C SER A 48 -1.77 -8.51 9.64
N GLN A 49 -0.65 -8.07 9.07
CA GLN A 49 -0.12 -8.55 7.81
C GLN A 49 1.36 -8.92 7.94
N SER A 50 1.81 -9.88 7.13
CA SER A 50 3.20 -10.28 7.03
C SER A 50 3.47 -10.97 5.68
N GLY A 51 4.69 -10.90 5.17
CA GLY A 51 5.11 -11.58 3.96
C GLY A 51 4.45 -11.04 2.69
N ILE A 52 4.19 -11.92 1.74
CA ILE A 52 3.58 -11.59 0.46
C ILE A 52 2.06 -11.66 0.59
N ALA A 53 1.38 -10.58 0.26
CA ALA A 53 -0.06 -10.47 0.33
C ALA A 53 -0.68 -9.95 -0.97
N ILE A 54 -1.95 -10.29 -1.18
CA ILE A 54 -2.76 -9.69 -2.23
C ILE A 54 -3.43 -8.44 -1.65
N ILE A 55 -3.23 -7.32 -2.34
CA ILE A 55 -3.99 -6.09 -2.12
C ILE A 55 -5.07 -6.07 -3.18
N SER A 56 -6.35 -6.09 -2.80
CA SER A 56 -7.45 -6.25 -3.74
C SER A 56 -8.74 -5.62 -3.25
N GLY A 57 -9.66 -5.46 -4.19
CA GLY A 57 -10.99 -4.94 -3.97
C GLY A 57 -11.70 -4.71 -5.30
N TRP A 58 -12.57 -3.72 -5.32
CA TRP A 58 -13.31 -3.35 -6.53
C TRP A 58 -13.57 -1.84 -6.60
N ILE A 59 -13.73 -1.34 -7.82
CA ILE A 59 -14.15 0.03 -8.15
C ILE A 59 -15.09 -0.05 -9.34
N CYS A 60 -16.24 0.63 -9.28
CA CYS A 60 -17.24 0.55 -10.35
C CYS A 60 -16.75 1.09 -11.70
N GLU A 61 -16.05 2.21 -11.68
CA GLU A 61 -15.62 2.88 -12.89
C GLU A 61 -14.36 3.70 -12.62
N ALA A 62 -13.29 3.44 -13.36
CA ALA A 62 -12.06 4.20 -13.30
C ALA A 62 -11.21 3.95 -14.56
N GLU A 63 -10.46 4.95 -14.99
CA GLU A 63 -9.42 4.78 -16.01
C GLU A 63 -8.10 4.33 -15.40
N ASN A 64 -7.76 4.88 -14.23
CA ASN A 64 -6.53 4.59 -13.53
C ASN A 64 -6.81 4.26 -12.06
N VAL A 65 -6.42 3.05 -11.66
CA VAL A 65 -6.49 2.62 -10.27
C VAL A 65 -5.08 2.56 -9.69
N VAL A 66 -4.90 3.20 -8.55
CA VAL A 66 -3.62 3.30 -7.86
C VAL A 66 -3.80 2.92 -6.40
N VAL A 67 -2.87 2.15 -5.88
CA VAL A 67 -2.68 1.96 -4.44
C VAL A 67 -1.50 2.79 -3.99
N GLU A 68 -1.73 3.66 -3.03
CA GLU A 68 -0.70 4.45 -2.36
C GLU A 68 -0.44 3.89 -0.97
N MET A 69 0.81 3.79 -0.59
CA MET A 69 1.25 3.28 0.71
C MET A 69 2.01 4.38 1.46
N ASP A 70 1.51 4.75 2.64
CA ASP A 70 2.06 5.77 3.55
C ASP A 70 2.29 7.15 2.91
N GLY A 71 1.58 7.48 1.84
CA GLY A 71 1.78 8.72 1.10
C GLY A 71 3.12 8.81 0.33
N ILE A 72 3.90 7.72 0.28
CA ILE A 72 5.26 7.73 -0.26
C ILE A 72 5.38 6.86 -1.52
N ARG A 73 4.73 5.70 -1.53
CA ARG A 73 4.83 4.71 -2.61
C ARG A 73 3.50 4.58 -3.32
N THR A 74 3.52 4.65 -4.63
CA THR A 74 2.33 4.51 -5.47
C THR A 74 2.51 3.40 -6.49
N PHE A 75 1.48 2.58 -6.67
CA PHE A 75 1.47 1.47 -7.61
C PHE A 75 0.21 1.52 -8.45
N LYS A 76 0.39 1.58 -9.77
CA LYS A 76 -0.71 1.30 -10.69
C LYS A 76 -1.01 -0.18 -10.59
N VAL A 77 -2.28 -0.52 -10.37
CA VAL A 77 -2.70 -1.91 -10.14
C VAL A 77 -3.44 -2.47 -11.35
N ALA A 78 -3.44 -3.80 -11.47
CA ALA A 78 -4.30 -4.46 -12.45
C ALA A 78 -5.76 -4.19 -12.10
N TYR A 79 -6.54 -3.71 -13.08
CA TYR A 79 -7.94 -3.36 -12.92
C TYR A 79 -8.77 -3.93 -14.07
N GLY A 80 -10.05 -4.19 -13.80
CA GLY A 80 -10.98 -4.73 -14.78
C GLY A 80 -11.15 -6.25 -14.67
N THR A 81 -10.68 -6.89 -13.61
CA THR A 81 -10.94 -8.33 -13.41
C THR A 81 -12.41 -8.57 -13.11
N ARG A 82 -12.91 -9.72 -13.58
CA ARG A 82 -14.33 -10.05 -13.50
C ARG A 82 -14.79 -10.31 -12.06
N ARG A 83 -15.81 -9.55 -11.62
CA ARG A 83 -16.47 -9.62 -10.33
C ARG A 83 -17.99 -9.68 -10.51
N ALA A 84 -18.57 -10.88 -10.48
CA ALA A 84 -20.01 -11.04 -10.67
C ALA A 84 -20.87 -10.45 -9.53
N ASP A 85 -20.29 -10.35 -8.35
CA ASP A 85 -20.91 -9.78 -7.15
C ASP A 85 -21.11 -8.26 -7.22
N THR A 86 -20.33 -7.56 -8.06
CA THR A 86 -20.43 -6.09 -8.23
C THR A 86 -21.47 -5.67 -9.26
N ILE A 87 -22.02 -6.57 -10.06
CA ILE A 87 -22.94 -6.24 -11.17
C ILE A 87 -24.12 -5.39 -10.70
N LYS A 88 -24.69 -5.71 -9.54
CA LYS A 88 -25.86 -4.98 -9.02
C LYS A 88 -25.54 -3.55 -8.60
N VAL A 89 -24.29 -3.29 -8.23
CA VAL A 89 -23.82 -2.00 -7.73
C VAL A 89 -23.22 -1.16 -8.84
N CYS A 90 -22.44 -1.79 -9.72
CA CYS A 90 -21.66 -1.11 -10.75
C CYS A 90 -22.31 -1.14 -12.14
N GLY A 91 -23.28 -2.01 -12.39
CA GLY A 91 -23.91 -2.19 -13.69
C GLY A 91 -23.19 -3.18 -14.61
N ASP A 92 -21.95 -3.52 -14.31
CA ASP A 92 -21.13 -4.50 -15.03
C ASP A 92 -20.28 -5.34 -14.07
N ALA A 93 -19.45 -6.23 -14.60
CA ALA A 93 -18.65 -7.15 -13.81
C ALA A 93 -17.13 -6.86 -13.83
N ASN A 94 -16.66 -5.85 -14.56
CA ASN A 94 -15.24 -5.65 -14.80
C ASN A 94 -14.62 -4.66 -13.80
N ASN A 95 -14.81 -4.92 -12.52
CA ASN A 95 -14.60 -3.95 -11.46
C ASN A 95 -13.51 -4.33 -10.45
N GLY A 96 -12.96 -5.54 -10.55
CA GLY A 96 -11.93 -6.00 -9.63
C GLY A 96 -10.58 -5.36 -9.90
N PHE A 97 -9.85 -5.05 -8.83
CA PHE A 97 -8.44 -4.70 -8.91
C PHE A 97 -7.61 -5.61 -8.01
N SER A 98 -6.33 -5.78 -8.35
CA SER A 98 -5.40 -6.52 -7.52
C SER A 98 -3.94 -6.09 -7.71
N LEU A 99 -3.17 -6.23 -6.65
CA LEU A 99 -1.72 -6.08 -6.60
C LEU A 99 -1.14 -7.14 -5.67
N LEU A 100 -0.15 -7.87 -6.13
CA LEU A 100 0.66 -8.73 -5.26
C LEU A 100 1.83 -7.91 -4.72
N TYR A 101 1.97 -7.84 -3.40
CA TYR A 101 2.99 -7.02 -2.78
C TYR A 101 3.64 -7.72 -1.58
N ASN A 102 4.94 -7.54 -1.43
CA ASN A 102 5.64 -7.97 -0.22
C ASN A 102 5.47 -6.90 0.87
N ILE A 103 4.53 -7.13 1.75
CA ILE A 103 4.16 -6.22 2.85
C ILE A 103 5.35 -5.93 3.78
N ASN A 104 6.27 -6.90 3.96
CA ASN A 104 7.46 -6.69 4.79
C ASN A 104 8.36 -5.54 4.30
N LEU A 105 8.24 -5.12 3.03
CA LEU A 105 8.97 -3.96 2.50
C LEU A 105 8.48 -2.62 3.06
N LEU A 106 7.34 -2.60 3.74
CA LEU A 106 6.86 -1.42 4.46
C LEU A 106 7.63 -1.23 5.78
N GLY A 107 8.12 -2.31 6.37
CA GLY A 107 8.71 -2.35 7.69
C GLY A 107 7.70 -2.77 8.75
N GLU A 108 8.17 -2.89 9.99
CA GLU A 108 7.32 -3.22 11.12
C GLU A 108 6.52 -2.00 11.60
N GLY A 109 5.27 -2.20 11.98
CA GLY A 109 4.41 -1.15 12.51
C GLY A 109 3.12 -0.95 11.73
N THR A 110 2.46 0.18 11.99
CA THR A 110 1.18 0.53 11.36
C THR A 110 1.42 1.31 10.08
N HIS A 111 0.77 0.88 9.01
CA HIS A 111 0.86 1.46 7.68
C HIS A 111 -0.52 1.76 7.12
N THR A 112 -0.60 2.78 6.27
CA THR A 112 -1.85 3.18 5.62
C THR A 112 -1.77 2.89 4.12
N LEU A 113 -2.76 2.18 3.62
CA LEU A 113 -2.99 1.95 2.20
C LEU A 113 -4.17 2.82 1.75
N ARG A 114 -3.99 3.59 0.67
CA ARG A 114 -5.06 4.41 0.07
C ARG A 114 -5.36 3.88 -1.32
N LEU A 115 -6.63 3.72 -1.61
CA LEU A 115 -7.14 3.38 -2.93
C LEU A 115 -7.54 4.66 -3.65
N LEU A 116 -6.92 4.93 -4.77
CA LEU A 116 -7.24 6.09 -5.60
C LEU A 116 -7.75 5.62 -6.96
N ALA A 117 -8.85 6.24 -7.41
CA ALA A 117 -9.37 6.13 -8.76
C ALA A 117 -9.27 7.50 -9.43
N ASP A 118 -8.57 7.59 -10.54
CA ASP A 118 -8.37 8.83 -11.30
C ASP A 118 -7.88 10.01 -10.43
N GLY A 119 -7.05 9.69 -9.44
CA GLY A 119 -6.48 10.65 -8.49
C GLY A 119 -7.39 10.99 -7.29
N ILE A 120 -8.61 10.46 -7.23
CA ILE A 120 -9.54 10.66 -6.12
C ILE A 120 -9.42 9.49 -5.14
N GLU A 121 -9.29 9.77 -3.86
CA GLU A 121 -9.31 8.73 -2.82
C GLU A 121 -10.70 8.13 -2.69
N ILE A 122 -10.79 6.82 -2.86
CA ILE A 122 -12.02 6.03 -2.81
C ILE A 122 -12.19 5.37 -1.44
N ASP A 123 -11.11 4.77 -0.96
CA ASP A 123 -11.12 4.04 0.31
C ASP A 123 -9.70 3.97 0.88
N ARG A 124 -9.59 3.58 2.13
CA ARG A 124 -8.31 3.34 2.81
C ARG A 124 -8.40 2.15 3.75
N SER A 125 -7.26 1.54 3.99
CA SER A 125 -7.07 0.48 4.97
C SER A 125 -5.84 0.78 5.80
N SER A 126 -5.96 0.69 7.11
CA SER A 126 -4.84 0.72 8.04
C SER A 126 -4.48 -0.72 8.40
N ILE A 127 -3.22 -1.08 8.29
CA ILE A 127 -2.73 -2.42 8.59
C ILE A 127 -1.59 -2.35 9.62
N ASN A 128 -1.44 -3.42 10.37
CA ASN A 128 -0.28 -3.59 11.24
C ASN A 128 0.64 -4.65 10.65
N VAL A 129 1.85 -4.24 10.25
CA VAL A 129 2.85 -5.15 9.67
C VAL A 129 3.71 -5.71 10.78
N THR A 130 3.81 -7.04 10.83
CA THR A 130 4.74 -7.77 11.69
C THR A 130 5.77 -8.45 10.82
N THR A 131 7.02 -8.05 10.96
CA THR A 131 8.14 -8.73 10.33
C THR A 131 8.79 -9.69 11.34
N PHE A 132 9.45 -10.71 10.85
CA PHE A 132 10.20 -11.62 11.72
C PHE A 132 11.66 -11.18 11.91
N GLY A 133 11.89 -9.87 11.89
CA GLY A 133 13.22 -9.27 11.92
C GLY A 133 13.89 -9.35 10.55
N ASP A 134 14.99 -10.08 10.47
CA ASP A 134 15.74 -10.29 9.24
C ASP A 134 14.90 -10.98 8.13
N ASP A 135 15.52 -11.73 7.27
CA ASP A 135 14.87 -12.41 6.16
C ASP A 135 13.70 -13.31 6.61
N PHE A 136 12.54 -13.12 6.03
CA PHE A 136 11.36 -13.98 6.22
C PHE A 136 11.64 -15.43 5.79
N LEU A 137 12.33 -15.61 4.66
CA LEU A 137 12.83 -16.87 4.18
C LEU A 137 14.36 -16.83 4.11
N LYS A 138 15.04 -17.36 5.12
CA LYS A 138 16.52 -17.41 5.16
C LYS A 138 17.04 -18.51 4.25
N GLY A 139 18.02 -18.14 3.41
CA GLY A 139 18.69 -19.08 2.52
C GLY A 139 17.80 -19.67 1.42
N ALA A 140 16.64 -19.05 1.17
CA ALA A 140 15.83 -19.43 0.04
C ALA A 140 16.54 -19.07 -1.27
N SER A 141 16.45 -19.95 -2.23
CA SER A 141 16.93 -19.73 -3.59
C SER A 141 16.06 -20.52 -4.55
N GLY A 142 16.01 -20.12 -5.78
CA GLY A 142 15.28 -20.88 -6.78
C GLY A 142 15.07 -20.07 -8.04
N GLN A 143 14.90 -20.83 -9.11
CA GLN A 143 14.46 -20.30 -10.40
C GLN A 143 13.31 -21.17 -10.88
N TYR A 144 12.24 -20.54 -11.28
CA TYR A 144 11.03 -21.21 -11.76
C TYR A 144 10.63 -20.63 -13.11
N ARG A 145 10.26 -21.51 -14.03
CA ARG A 145 9.70 -21.10 -15.32
C ARG A 145 8.21 -21.29 -15.31
N LEU A 146 7.48 -20.20 -15.45
CA LEU A 146 6.06 -20.20 -15.74
C LEU A 146 5.89 -20.31 -17.25
N THR A 147 5.24 -21.37 -17.70
CA THR A 147 4.91 -21.54 -19.13
C THR A 147 3.48 -21.10 -19.40
N ASN A 148 3.22 -20.64 -20.62
CA ASN A 148 1.94 -20.05 -21.02
C ASN A 148 1.53 -18.86 -20.17
N PHE A 149 2.50 -18.02 -19.81
CA PHE A 149 2.28 -16.79 -19.06
C PHE A 149 3.20 -15.68 -19.62
N PRO A 150 2.66 -14.44 -19.88
CA PRO A 150 1.26 -14.02 -19.69
C PRO A 150 0.27 -14.57 -20.73
N GLU A 151 0.75 -14.99 -21.91
CA GLU A 151 -0.09 -15.50 -23.01
C GLU A 151 0.24 -16.97 -23.31
N PRO A 152 -0.67 -17.72 -23.95
CA PRO A 152 -0.37 -19.08 -24.42
C PRO A 152 0.85 -19.11 -25.36
N GLY A 153 1.85 -19.89 -25.01
CA GLY A 153 3.11 -19.99 -25.74
C GLY A 153 4.25 -19.14 -25.18
N ASP A 154 3.95 -18.18 -24.32
CA ASP A 154 4.96 -17.38 -23.61
C ASP A 154 5.55 -18.14 -22.42
N PHE A 155 6.64 -17.61 -21.91
CA PHE A 155 7.16 -18.02 -20.60
C PHE A 155 7.76 -16.84 -19.85
N THR A 156 7.75 -16.93 -18.52
CA THR A 156 8.43 -16.01 -17.63
C THR A 156 9.30 -16.77 -16.66
N ASP A 157 10.56 -16.41 -16.56
CA ASP A 157 11.49 -16.96 -15.58
C ASP A 157 11.43 -16.11 -14.31
N LEU A 158 11.14 -16.73 -13.18
CA LEU A 158 11.12 -16.12 -11.86
C LEU A 158 12.37 -16.55 -11.10
N VAL A 159 13.11 -15.60 -10.59
CA VAL A 159 14.31 -15.84 -9.78
C VAL A 159 14.07 -15.29 -8.37
N TRP A 160 14.38 -16.10 -7.34
CA TRP A 160 14.27 -15.61 -5.97
C TRP A 160 15.31 -14.52 -5.68
N ASP A 161 14.84 -13.37 -5.24
CA ASP A 161 15.68 -12.27 -4.73
C ASP A 161 15.60 -12.25 -3.20
N GLN A 162 16.69 -12.65 -2.57
CA GLN A 162 16.77 -12.74 -1.10
C GLN A 162 16.63 -11.37 -0.43
N ALA A 163 17.16 -10.31 -1.02
CA ALA A 163 17.10 -8.98 -0.46
C ALA A 163 15.68 -8.39 -0.50
N ARG A 164 14.90 -8.78 -1.50
CA ARG A 164 13.51 -8.37 -1.65
C ARG A 164 12.51 -9.36 -1.09
N GLN A 165 12.98 -10.54 -0.67
CA GLN A 165 12.13 -11.64 -0.17
C GLN A 165 10.99 -11.97 -1.15
N ASN A 166 11.29 -11.98 -2.45
CA ASN A 166 10.31 -12.19 -3.50
C ASN A 166 10.93 -12.81 -4.75
N PHE A 167 10.09 -13.31 -5.63
CA PHE A 167 10.46 -13.66 -6.99
C PHE A 167 10.40 -12.43 -7.91
N LEU A 168 11.39 -12.27 -8.77
CA LEU A 168 11.48 -11.23 -9.80
C LEU A 168 11.60 -11.86 -11.17
#